data_777f12598565542ea5a5439c3b754d0c
#
_entry.id   777f12598565542ea5a5439c3b754d0c
#
_cell.length_a   1.000
_cell.length_b   1.000
_cell.length_c   1.000
_cell.angle_alpha   90.00
_cell.angle_beta   90.00
_cell.angle_gamma   90.00
#
_symmetry.space_group_name_H-M   'P 1'
#
loop_
_entity.id
_entity.type
_entity.pdbx_description
1 polymer ?
#
loop_
_entity_poly.entity_id
_entity_poly.type
_entity_poly.pdbx_seq_one_letter_code
_entity_poly.pdbx_strand_id
1 'polypeptide(L)'
;PPNKAKPRAMSLPSPKKSSSKRDNSSKYPKSLSVKDMLHLGKALPKKESTIISIFQFNFKHMRWSSVHVLIKAEFMIEELPFATGGFMEAFKATSITAGFEETTWVVKKCLTTAVDVIRETNETEQTHAQTSVQMHYLATNFVSQLNEKIAKKGITDFGETFSYKKIFMGKTEDGEYVAIEEYIDGDFVKYINNDGDICEDRDIGDKVQAFAHFTYEKSEGTLIVLDIQSAGYNLYDPEIASLHLLGDEGNYMFCTGNLSETAITSFFSIHECNKFCRLLSLKLRPKKTNAQ
;
A
#
# COMPACT_ATOMS: atom_id res chain seq x y z
N PRO A 1 -64.98 -7.58 -9.10
CA PRO A 1 -63.78 -7.97 -9.78
C PRO A 1 -62.95 -8.91 -8.90
N PRO A 2 -62.47 -10.06 -9.43
CA PRO A 2 -62.03 -11.17 -8.60
C PRO A 2 -60.55 -11.09 -8.26
N ASN A 3 -60.26 -11.55 -7.05
CA ASN A 3 -58.92 -11.82 -6.49
C ASN A 3 -58.13 -12.80 -7.36
N LYS A 4 -56.91 -12.42 -7.78
CA LYS A 4 -55.92 -13.31 -8.36
C LYS A 4 -55.04 -13.91 -7.25
N ALA A 5 -55.21 -15.22 -7.02
CA ALA A 5 -54.36 -16.00 -6.12
C ALA A 5 -52.95 -16.13 -6.68
N LYS A 6 -51.93 -15.95 -5.79
CA LYS A 6 -50.51 -16.21 -6.11
C LYS A 6 -50.23 -17.72 -6.13
N PRO A 7 -49.39 -18.23 -7.02
CA PRO A 7 -49.05 -19.65 -7.03
C PRO A 7 -48.15 -20.01 -5.85
N ARG A 8 -48.48 -21.12 -5.22
CA ARG A 8 -47.83 -21.73 -4.07
C ARG A 8 -46.57 -22.45 -4.54
N ALA A 9 -45.39 -22.09 -4.01
CA ALA A 9 -44.16 -22.79 -4.29
C ALA A 9 -44.22 -24.22 -3.73
N MET A 10 -43.96 -25.20 -4.59
CA MET A 10 -43.81 -26.60 -4.21
C MET A 10 -42.48 -26.80 -3.54
N SER A 11 -42.46 -27.24 -2.29
CA SER A 11 -41.28 -27.67 -1.58
C SER A 11 -40.86 -29.08 -2.03
N LEU A 12 -39.61 -29.24 -2.40
CA LEU A 12 -39.01 -30.55 -2.67
C LEU A 12 -38.83 -31.34 -1.36
N PRO A 13 -39.08 -32.66 -1.36
CA PRO A 13 -38.92 -33.48 -0.17
C PRO A 13 -37.44 -33.65 0.23
N SER A 14 -37.19 -33.51 1.53
CA SER A 14 -35.84 -33.74 2.10
C SER A 14 -35.41 -35.22 1.99
N PRO A 15 -34.16 -35.50 1.70
CA PRO A 15 -33.66 -36.89 1.62
C PRO A 15 -33.62 -37.53 3.02
N LYS A 16 -34.19 -38.71 3.14
CA LYS A 16 -34.17 -39.52 4.35
C LYS A 16 -32.72 -39.99 4.64
N LYS A 17 -32.24 -39.75 5.86
CA LYS A 17 -30.98 -40.32 6.35
C LYS A 17 -31.12 -41.84 6.46
N SER A 18 -30.38 -42.59 5.64
CA SER A 18 -30.13 -44.02 5.87
C SER A 18 -28.75 -44.20 6.50
N SER A 19 -28.73 -44.73 7.72
CA SER A 19 -27.52 -45.14 8.38
C SER A 19 -27.11 -46.54 7.87
N SER A 20 -26.01 -46.63 7.13
CA SER A 20 -25.29 -47.89 6.97
C SER A 20 -23.80 -47.61 6.99
N LYS A 21 -23.15 -48.03 8.09
CA LYS A 21 -21.69 -48.20 8.12
C LYS A 21 -21.34 -49.28 7.10
N ARG A 22 -20.62 -48.89 6.03
CA ARG A 22 -19.83 -49.82 5.22
C ARG A 22 -18.43 -49.25 5.11
N ASP A 23 -17.52 -49.91 5.79
CA ASP A 23 -16.09 -49.79 5.59
C ASP A 23 -15.77 -50.29 4.19
N ASN A 24 -15.44 -49.37 3.29
CA ASN A 24 -14.89 -49.67 1.98
C ASN A 24 -13.70 -48.76 1.78
N SER A 25 -12.50 -49.29 1.95
CA SER A 25 -11.29 -48.70 1.38
C SER A 25 -11.53 -48.45 -0.11
N SER A 26 -11.97 -47.25 -0.49
CA SER A 26 -12.45 -46.96 -1.82
C SER A 26 -11.28 -46.94 -2.81
N LYS A 27 -11.39 -47.79 -3.83
CA LYS A 27 -10.58 -47.80 -5.04
C LYS A 27 -10.73 -46.46 -5.87
N TYR A 28 -11.49 -45.50 -5.35
CA TYR A 28 -11.76 -44.26 -6.02
C TYR A 28 -10.95 -43.11 -5.40
N PRO A 29 -10.38 -42.24 -6.20
CA PRO A 29 -9.71 -41.05 -5.68
C PRO A 29 -10.70 -40.22 -4.83
N LYS A 30 -10.16 -39.53 -3.81
CA LYS A 30 -10.97 -38.61 -2.98
C LYS A 30 -11.74 -37.66 -3.90
N SER A 31 -13.03 -37.48 -3.62
CA SER A 31 -13.85 -36.55 -4.40
C SER A 31 -13.22 -35.16 -4.35
N LEU A 32 -13.03 -34.58 -5.54
CA LEU A 32 -12.59 -33.19 -5.65
C LEU A 32 -13.69 -32.25 -5.14
N SER A 33 -13.30 -31.15 -4.56
CA SER A 33 -14.25 -30.09 -4.20
C SER A 33 -14.92 -29.54 -5.47
N VAL A 34 -16.12 -28.99 -5.34
CA VAL A 34 -16.80 -28.32 -6.46
C VAL A 34 -15.93 -27.22 -7.06
N LYS A 35 -15.15 -26.55 -6.22
CA LYS A 35 -14.17 -25.53 -6.64
C LYS A 35 -13.07 -26.12 -7.50
N ASP A 36 -12.52 -27.27 -7.10
CA ASP A 36 -11.48 -27.96 -7.88
C ASP A 36 -12.03 -28.50 -9.22
N MET A 37 -13.27 -29.01 -9.22
CA MET A 37 -13.92 -29.45 -10.46
C MET A 37 -14.20 -28.28 -11.42
N LEU A 38 -14.56 -27.12 -10.91
CA LEU A 38 -14.72 -25.91 -11.73
C LEU A 38 -13.39 -25.42 -12.30
N HIS A 39 -12.28 -25.62 -11.60
CA HIS A 39 -10.95 -25.33 -12.12
C HIS A 39 -10.50 -26.31 -13.20
N LEU A 40 -10.82 -27.61 -13.06
CA LEU A 40 -10.49 -28.61 -14.09
C LEU A 40 -11.27 -28.43 -15.41
N GLY A 41 -12.46 -27.84 -15.35
CA GLY A 41 -13.30 -27.58 -16.53
C GLY A 41 -12.96 -26.30 -17.30
N LYS A 42 -12.13 -25.42 -16.75
CA LYS A 42 -11.66 -24.22 -17.45
C LYS A 42 -10.25 -24.49 -17.96
N ALA A 43 -10.05 -24.35 -19.27
CA ALA A 43 -8.69 -24.12 -19.77
C ALA A 43 -8.15 -22.93 -18.97
N LEU A 44 -7.14 -23.19 -18.14
CA LEU A 44 -6.46 -22.10 -17.43
C LEU A 44 -5.98 -21.14 -18.51
N PRO A 45 -6.38 -19.86 -18.49
CA PRO A 45 -5.82 -18.88 -19.40
C PRO A 45 -4.31 -18.99 -19.22
N LYS A 46 -3.57 -19.08 -20.32
CA LYS A 46 -2.12 -19.08 -20.30
C LYS A 46 -1.76 -17.72 -19.73
N LYS A 47 -1.40 -17.67 -18.43
CA LYS A 47 -0.97 -16.42 -17.81
C LYS A 47 0.26 -15.98 -18.59
N GLU A 48 0.15 -14.87 -19.28
CA GLU A 48 1.28 -14.26 -19.95
C GLU A 48 2.22 -13.76 -18.87
N SER A 49 3.47 -14.16 -18.95
CA SER A 49 4.51 -13.66 -18.07
C SER A 49 5.13 -12.42 -18.69
N THR A 50 5.47 -11.46 -17.86
CA THR A 50 6.15 -10.22 -18.23
C THR A 50 7.52 -10.20 -17.59
N ILE A 51 8.56 -9.94 -18.36
CA ILE A 51 9.91 -9.73 -17.84
C ILE A 51 10.03 -8.26 -17.44
N ILE A 52 10.40 -8.03 -16.19
CA ILE A 52 10.59 -6.68 -15.66
C ILE A 52 12.06 -6.52 -15.25
N SER A 53 12.68 -5.47 -15.76
CA SER A 53 14.01 -5.02 -15.32
C SER A 53 13.87 -4.27 -13.99
N ILE A 54 14.49 -4.80 -12.94
CA ILE A 54 14.35 -4.31 -11.56
C ILE A 54 15.48 -3.33 -11.24
N PHE A 55 15.10 -2.15 -10.76
CA PHE A 55 16.01 -1.12 -10.27
C PHE A 55 15.87 -1.01 -8.75
N GLN A 56 16.97 -0.98 -8.06
CA GLN A 56 17.00 -0.83 -6.61
C GLN A 56 17.58 0.54 -6.23
N PHE A 57 16.87 1.24 -5.34
CA PHE A 57 17.38 2.46 -4.74
C PHE A 57 18.27 2.13 -3.54
N ASN A 58 19.50 2.62 -3.55
CA ASN A 58 20.39 2.53 -2.41
C ASN A 58 20.26 3.76 -1.54
N PHE A 59 19.42 3.64 -0.51
CA PHE A 59 19.13 4.75 0.40
C PHE A 59 20.37 5.29 1.11
N LYS A 60 21.32 4.42 1.51
CA LYS A 60 22.55 4.84 2.20
C LYS A 60 23.41 5.79 1.36
N HIS A 61 23.40 5.61 0.05
CA HIS A 61 24.19 6.41 -0.88
C HIS A 61 23.33 7.38 -1.69
N MET A 62 22.01 7.41 -1.46
CA MET A 62 21.04 8.20 -2.20
C MET A 62 21.19 8.07 -3.72
N ARG A 63 21.35 6.81 -4.17
CA ARG A 63 21.62 6.50 -5.59
C ARG A 63 20.80 5.31 -6.04
N TRP A 64 20.34 5.38 -7.26
CA TRP A 64 19.81 4.22 -7.97
C TRP A 64 20.96 3.27 -8.33
N SER A 65 20.68 1.96 -8.30
CA SER A 65 21.64 0.97 -8.80
C SER A 65 22.00 1.33 -10.23
N SER A 66 23.32 1.41 -10.51
CA SER A 66 23.78 1.73 -11.84
C SER A 66 23.27 0.69 -12.85
N VAL A 67 23.10 1.11 -14.10
CA VAL A 67 22.55 0.33 -15.23
C VAL A 67 23.20 -1.05 -15.43
N HIS A 68 24.33 -1.32 -14.80
CA HIS A 68 25.10 -2.58 -14.94
C HIS A 68 24.63 -3.73 -14.04
N VAL A 69 23.67 -3.51 -13.13
CA VAL A 69 23.14 -4.55 -12.25
C VAL A 69 21.61 -4.56 -12.34
N LEU A 70 21.10 -4.76 -13.54
CA LEU A 70 19.68 -5.01 -13.75
C LEU A 70 19.38 -6.48 -13.43
N ILE A 71 18.64 -6.69 -12.37
CA ILE A 71 18.00 -7.99 -12.14
C ILE A 71 16.78 -8.01 -13.06
N LYS A 72 16.70 -8.98 -13.95
CA LYS A 72 15.48 -9.27 -14.70
C LYS A 72 14.68 -10.31 -13.94
N ALA A 73 13.45 -10.00 -13.64
CA ALA A 73 12.54 -10.92 -12.98
C ALA A 73 11.28 -11.14 -13.84
N GLU A 74 10.87 -12.39 -13.90
CA GLU A 74 9.67 -12.80 -14.64
C GLU A 74 8.49 -12.79 -13.68
N PHE A 75 7.45 -12.01 -14.01
CA PHE A 75 6.22 -11.87 -13.23
C PHE A 75 5.01 -12.36 -14.02
N MET A 76 4.18 -13.13 -13.36
CA MET A 76 2.82 -13.44 -13.79
C MET A 76 1.88 -12.43 -13.13
N ILE A 77 1.46 -11.42 -13.89
CA ILE A 77 0.60 -10.33 -13.41
C ILE A 77 -0.86 -10.70 -13.69
N GLU A 78 -1.76 -10.45 -12.74
CA GLU A 78 -3.20 -10.66 -12.93
C GLU A 78 -3.75 -9.66 -13.96
N GLU A 79 -4.73 -10.10 -14.77
CA GLU A 79 -5.30 -9.29 -15.85
C GLU A 79 -6.12 -8.08 -15.33
N LEU A 80 -6.74 -8.22 -14.15
CA LEU A 80 -7.57 -7.18 -13.57
C LEU A 80 -6.90 -6.58 -12.34
N PRO A 81 -6.92 -5.24 -12.21
CA PRO A 81 -6.45 -4.60 -11.00
C PRO A 81 -7.36 -4.97 -9.82
N PHE A 82 -6.78 -5.18 -8.66
CA PHE A 82 -7.55 -5.38 -7.43
C PHE A 82 -7.83 -4.05 -6.71
N ALA A 83 -7.10 -2.98 -7.05
CA ALA A 83 -7.31 -1.65 -6.55
C ALA A 83 -6.93 -0.60 -7.60
N THR A 84 -7.62 0.54 -7.58
CA THR A 84 -7.35 1.69 -8.45
C THR A 84 -7.37 2.95 -7.60
N GLY A 85 -6.28 3.71 -7.63
CA GLY A 85 -6.13 5.01 -6.99
C GLY A 85 -6.29 6.17 -7.98
N GLY A 86 -5.90 7.37 -7.57
CA GLY A 86 -5.94 8.56 -8.45
C GLY A 86 -4.93 8.52 -9.61
N PHE A 87 -3.78 7.90 -9.40
CA PHE A 87 -2.68 7.85 -10.36
C PHE A 87 -2.32 6.44 -10.84
N MET A 88 -2.62 5.42 -10.05
CA MET A 88 -2.09 4.07 -10.25
C MET A 88 -3.20 3.02 -10.18
N GLU A 89 -3.03 1.97 -10.97
CA GLU A 89 -3.72 0.69 -10.85
C GLU A 89 -2.78 -0.34 -10.23
N ALA A 90 -3.30 -1.13 -9.28
CA ALA A 90 -2.56 -2.14 -8.55
C ALA A 90 -2.99 -3.55 -8.97
N PHE A 91 -2.03 -4.35 -9.43
CA PHE A 91 -2.24 -5.72 -9.90
C PHE A 91 -1.49 -6.70 -8.99
N LYS A 92 -2.14 -7.79 -8.60
CA LYS A 92 -1.43 -8.89 -7.94
C LYS A 92 -0.54 -9.61 -8.94
N ALA A 93 0.64 -10.01 -8.47
CA ALA A 93 1.60 -10.73 -9.28
C ALA A 93 2.33 -11.81 -8.47
N THR A 94 2.81 -12.83 -9.16
CA THR A 94 3.70 -13.85 -8.62
C THR A 94 4.93 -13.95 -9.52
N SER A 95 6.06 -14.40 -8.97
CA SER A 95 7.29 -14.56 -9.73
C SER A 95 7.89 -15.94 -9.49
N ILE A 96 8.57 -16.46 -10.50
CA ILE A 96 9.38 -17.69 -10.42
C ILE A 96 10.87 -17.37 -10.34
N THR A 97 11.23 -16.08 -10.36
CA THR A 97 12.62 -15.64 -10.33
C THR A 97 13.16 -15.68 -8.90
N ALA A 98 14.37 -16.24 -8.75
CA ALA A 98 15.05 -16.35 -7.45
C ALA A 98 15.10 -15.01 -6.70
N GLY A 99 14.63 -15.03 -5.45
CA GLY A 99 14.47 -13.85 -4.59
C GLY A 99 13.13 -13.13 -4.71
N PHE A 100 12.25 -13.58 -5.61
CA PHE A 100 10.89 -13.05 -5.77
C PHE A 100 9.79 -14.13 -5.66
N GLU A 101 10.16 -15.42 -5.58
CA GLU A 101 9.27 -16.56 -5.71
C GLU A 101 8.36 -16.82 -4.48
N GLU A 102 8.80 -16.44 -3.28
CA GLU A 102 8.10 -16.77 -2.04
C GLU A 102 7.07 -15.71 -1.62
N THR A 103 6.94 -14.66 -2.42
CA THR A 103 6.14 -13.48 -2.07
C THR A 103 5.08 -13.22 -3.14
N THR A 104 3.88 -12.84 -2.71
CA THR A 104 2.92 -12.19 -3.60
C THR A 104 3.33 -10.73 -3.73
N TRP A 105 3.37 -10.24 -4.96
CA TRP A 105 3.76 -8.88 -5.29
C TRP A 105 2.57 -8.06 -5.74
N VAL A 106 2.71 -6.76 -5.64
CA VAL A 106 1.83 -5.77 -6.26
C VAL A 106 2.63 -5.05 -7.32
N VAL A 107 2.17 -5.10 -8.55
CA VAL A 107 2.70 -4.29 -9.65
C VAL A 107 1.76 -3.10 -9.84
N LYS A 108 2.26 -1.89 -9.61
CA LYS A 108 1.52 -0.63 -9.79
C LYS A 108 1.90 0.00 -11.11
N LYS A 109 0.88 0.26 -11.94
CA LYS A 109 1.00 0.89 -13.26
C LYS A 109 0.31 2.24 -13.24
N CYS A 110 0.89 3.22 -13.95
CA CYS A 110 0.24 4.51 -14.11
C CYS A 110 -1.06 4.39 -14.90
N LEU A 111 -2.11 5.06 -14.42
CA LEU A 111 -3.32 5.27 -15.22
C LEU A 111 -2.97 6.10 -16.45
N THR A 112 -3.55 5.77 -17.60
CA THR A 112 -3.36 6.55 -18.84
C THR A 112 -3.72 8.03 -18.63
N THR A 113 -4.76 8.30 -17.84
CA THR A 113 -5.18 9.66 -17.48
C THR A 113 -4.18 10.38 -16.56
N ALA A 114 -3.44 9.63 -15.72
CA ALA A 114 -2.44 10.21 -14.84
C ALA A 114 -1.14 10.58 -15.58
N VAL A 115 -0.83 9.86 -16.65
CA VAL A 115 0.37 10.15 -17.48
C VAL A 115 0.35 11.59 -18.00
N ASP A 116 -0.81 12.10 -18.42
CA ASP A 116 -0.93 13.46 -18.92
C ASP A 116 -0.69 14.49 -17.79
N VAL A 117 -1.24 14.22 -16.58
CA VAL A 117 -1.01 15.07 -15.39
C VAL A 117 0.47 15.08 -15.00
N ILE A 118 1.14 13.91 -15.02
CA ILE A 118 2.58 13.79 -14.73
C ILE A 118 3.38 14.63 -15.72
N ARG A 119 3.04 14.59 -17.00
CA ARG A 119 3.72 15.36 -18.05
C ARG A 119 3.50 16.87 -17.92
N GLU A 120 2.32 17.29 -17.46
CA GLU A 120 2.02 18.72 -17.20
C GLU A 120 2.91 19.32 -16.11
N THR A 121 3.44 18.48 -15.19
CA THR A 121 4.40 18.90 -14.15
C THR A 121 5.86 18.86 -14.62
N ASN A 122 6.11 18.68 -15.91
CA ASN A 122 7.44 18.49 -16.51
C ASN A 122 8.17 17.23 -15.99
N GLU A 123 7.46 16.26 -15.43
CA GLU A 123 7.99 14.96 -15.03
C GLU A 123 7.86 13.94 -16.17
N THR A 124 8.73 12.93 -16.13
CA THR A 124 8.60 11.72 -16.92
C THR A 124 8.00 10.62 -16.06
N GLU A 125 7.37 9.63 -16.68
CA GLU A 125 6.89 8.43 -15.96
C GLU A 125 8.04 7.74 -15.19
N GLN A 126 9.25 7.76 -15.73
CA GLN A 126 10.45 7.27 -15.04
C GLN A 126 10.74 8.06 -13.78
N THR A 127 10.78 9.39 -13.87
CA THR A 127 11.07 10.26 -12.74
C THR A 127 10.01 10.11 -11.67
N HIS A 128 8.74 10.05 -12.06
CA HIS A 128 7.63 9.83 -11.15
C HIS A 128 7.75 8.49 -10.39
N ALA A 129 8.02 7.40 -11.11
CA ALA A 129 8.23 6.09 -10.48
C ALA A 129 9.46 6.08 -9.55
N GLN A 130 10.54 6.77 -9.93
CA GLN A 130 11.73 6.91 -9.09
C GLN A 130 11.40 7.66 -7.81
N THR A 131 10.72 8.78 -7.91
CA THR A 131 10.36 9.63 -6.76
C THR A 131 9.41 8.90 -5.81
N SER A 132 8.41 8.17 -6.32
CA SER A 132 7.50 7.36 -5.52
C SER A 132 8.27 6.31 -4.69
N VAL A 133 9.20 5.60 -5.31
CA VAL A 133 10.04 4.62 -4.60
C VAL A 133 10.95 5.31 -3.57
N GLN A 134 11.51 6.48 -3.89
CA GLN A 134 12.34 7.26 -2.95
C GLN A 134 11.54 7.73 -1.73
N MET A 135 10.30 8.19 -1.92
CA MET A 135 9.40 8.57 -0.81
C MET A 135 9.13 7.38 0.11
N HIS A 136 8.87 6.20 -0.45
CA HIS A 136 8.67 4.99 0.32
C HIS A 136 9.90 4.65 1.18
N TYR A 137 11.12 4.74 0.62
CA TYR A 137 12.36 4.52 1.37
C TYR A 137 12.56 5.58 2.46
N LEU A 138 12.20 6.84 2.20
CA LEU A 138 12.28 7.90 3.20
C LEU A 138 11.28 7.65 4.34
N ALA A 139 10.05 7.27 4.04
CA ALA A 139 9.05 6.91 5.04
C ALA A 139 9.49 5.67 5.85
N THR A 140 10.07 4.66 5.21
CA THR A 140 10.67 3.49 5.88
C THR A 140 11.78 3.90 6.84
N ASN A 141 12.62 4.86 6.46
CA ASN A 141 13.67 5.37 7.34
C ASN A 141 13.10 6.09 8.58
N PHE A 142 12.02 6.86 8.43
CA PHE A 142 11.35 7.48 9.57
C PHE A 142 10.76 6.44 10.52
N VAL A 143 10.16 5.36 10.00
CA VAL A 143 9.71 4.23 10.82
C VAL A 143 10.88 3.60 11.57
N SER A 144 12.01 3.38 10.90
CA SER A 144 13.21 2.83 11.55
C SER A 144 13.71 3.72 12.68
N GLN A 145 13.76 5.05 12.47
CA GLN A 145 14.14 6.02 13.51
C GLN A 145 13.13 6.06 14.67
N LEU A 146 11.84 5.91 14.40
CA LEU A 146 10.81 5.80 15.43
C LEU A 146 11.06 4.55 16.29
N ASN A 147 11.25 3.39 15.64
CA ASN A 147 11.49 2.11 16.32
C ASN A 147 12.77 2.15 17.15
N GLU A 148 13.84 2.74 16.63
CA GLU A 148 15.07 2.96 17.38
C GLU A 148 14.85 3.88 18.60
N LYS A 149 14.08 4.96 18.47
CA LYS A 149 13.77 5.85 19.58
C LYS A 149 13.00 5.13 20.67
N ILE A 150 11.99 4.33 20.29
CA ILE A 150 11.19 3.51 21.21
C ILE A 150 12.09 2.51 21.95
N ALA A 151 12.91 1.77 21.22
CA ALA A 151 13.82 0.78 21.80
C ALA A 151 14.86 1.41 22.74
N LYS A 152 15.54 2.47 22.30
CA LYS A 152 16.57 3.17 23.09
C LYS A 152 16.03 3.79 24.38
N LYS A 153 14.77 4.24 24.38
CA LYS A 153 14.12 4.82 25.56
C LYS A 153 13.35 3.79 26.39
N GLY A 154 13.25 2.55 25.97
CA GLY A 154 12.50 1.50 26.66
C GLY A 154 10.99 1.80 26.76
N ILE A 155 10.39 2.39 25.73
CA ILE A 155 8.97 2.82 25.74
C ILE A 155 8.08 1.61 25.42
N THR A 156 7.83 0.77 26.42
CA THR A 156 6.99 -0.44 26.27
C THR A 156 5.52 -0.13 26.01
N ASP A 157 5.03 0.99 26.56
CA ASP A 157 3.62 1.40 26.42
C ASP A 157 3.24 1.87 25.01
N PHE A 158 4.23 2.01 24.13
CA PHE A 158 3.95 2.25 22.71
C PHE A 158 3.35 0.99 22.06
N GLY A 159 3.74 -0.20 22.52
CA GLY A 159 3.33 -1.48 21.98
C GLY A 159 3.87 -1.72 20.58
N GLU A 160 3.09 -2.41 19.73
CA GLU A 160 3.48 -2.74 18.36
C GLU A 160 3.73 -1.47 17.53
N THR A 161 4.75 -1.53 16.67
CA THR A 161 5.21 -0.42 15.84
C THR A 161 4.96 -0.71 14.35
N PHE A 162 5.17 0.30 13.52
CA PHE A 162 4.95 0.20 12.09
C PHE A 162 6.10 -0.42 11.34
N SER A 163 5.80 -0.94 10.14
CA SER A 163 6.79 -1.35 9.14
C SER A 163 6.30 -1.01 7.73
N TYR A 164 7.23 -0.73 6.82
CA TYR A 164 6.99 -0.73 5.38
C TYR A 164 7.60 -1.99 4.77
N LYS A 165 6.96 -2.53 3.74
CA LYS A 165 7.47 -3.67 2.99
C LYS A 165 8.46 -3.22 1.92
N LYS A 166 9.10 -4.19 1.25
CA LYS A 166 10.04 -3.89 0.17
C LYS A 166 9.33 -3.30 -1.03
N ILE A 167 10.00 -2.37 -1.69
CA ILE A 167 9.57 -1.77 -2.93
C ILE A 167 10.74 -1.67 -3.91
N PHE A 168 10.45 -1.79 -5.20
CA PHE A 168 11.39 -1.62 -6.30
C PHE A 168 10.75 -0.79 -7.40
N MET A 169 11.57 -0.12 -8.20
CA MET A 169 11.13 0.37 -9.48
C MET A 169 11.40 -0.71 -10.53
N GLY A 170 10.47 -0.92 -11.43
CA GLY A 170 10.59 -1.82 -12.56
C GLY A 170 10.44 -1.09 -13.89
N LYS A 171 11.00 -1.70 -14.95
CA LYS A 171 10.72 -1.33 -16.34
C LYS A 171 10.35 -2.59 -17.11
N THR A 172 9.17 -2.62 -17.70
CA THR A 172 8.68 -3.72 -18.54
C THR A 172 9.40 -3.75 -19.89
N GLU A 173 9.24 -4.83 -20.65
CA GLU A 173 9.82 -4.94 -22.00
C GLU A 173 9.23 -3.92 -22.96
N ASP A 174 7.97 -3.53 -22.78
CA ASP A 174 7.29 -2.49 -23.59
C ASP A 174 7.76 -1.08 -23.22
N GLY A 175 8.59 -0.95 -22.17
CA GLY A 175 9.16 0.32 -21.74
C GLY A 175 8.38 1.07 -20.67
N GLU A 176 7.28 0.50 -20.15
CA GLU A 176 6.47 1.06 -19.07
C GLU A 176 7.24 1.01 -17.73
N TYR A 177 7.17 2.09 -16.96
CA TYR A 177 7.73 2.14 -15.62
C TYR A 177 6.67 1.78 -14.59
N VAL A 178 7.04 0.91 -13.64
CA VAL A 178 6.13 0.35 -12.63
C VAL A 178 6.78 0.39 -11.26
N ALA A 179 5.97 0.50 -10.20
CA ALA A 179 6.42 0.19 -8.86
C ALA A 179 6.05 -1.26 -8.52
N ILE A 180 6.95 -1.97 -7.85
CA ILE A 180 6.77 -3.37 -7.45
C ILE A 180 6.97 -3.45 -5.95
N GLU A 181 5.95 -3.83 -5.20
CA GLU A 181 6.01 -3.94 -3.74
C GLU A 181 5.46 -5.27 -3.24
N GLU A 182 5.88 -5.69 -2.04
CA GLU A 182 5.33 -6.87 -1.40
C GLU A 182 3.85 -6.66 -1.07
N TYR A 183 3.00 -7.63 -1.46
CA TYR A 183 1.58 -7.60 -1.11
C TYR A 183 1.39 -7.71 0.41
N ILE A 184 0.53 -6.88 0.95
CA ILE A 184 0.12 -6.90 2.35
C ILE A 184 -1.31 -7.44 2.41
N ASP A 185 -1.49 -8.56 3.13
CA ASP A 185 -2.82 -9.11 3.38
C ASP A 185 -3.48 -8.42 4.56
N GLY A 186 -4.80 -8.30 4.52
CA GLY A 186 -5.60 -7.71 5.57
C GLY A 186 -6.52 -6.60 5.10
N ASP A 187 -7.29 -6.06 6.05
CA ASP A 187 -8.23 -4.98 5.77
C ASP A 187 -7.51 -3.65 5.59
N PHE A 188 -7.81 -2.98 4.48
CA PHE A 188 -7.32 -1.64 4.19
C PHE A 188 -7.96 -0.60 5.12
N VAL A 189 -7.11 0.22 5.75
CA VAL A 189 -7.55 1.37 6.52
C VAL A 189 -6.71 2.60 6.14
N LYS A 190 -7.35 3.68 5.73
CA LYS A 190 -6.72 4.99 5.54
C LYS A 190 -6.90 5.82 6.81
N TYR A 191 -5.80 6.24 7.41
CA TYR A 191 -5.80 7.01 8.65
C TYR A 191 -5.64 8.51 8.43
N ILE A 192 -4.81 8.89 7.49
CA ILE A 192 -4.56 10.29 7.12
C ILE A 192 -4.49 10.34 5.60
N ASN A 193 -5.18 11.29 4.98
CA ASN A 193 -5.09 11.52 3.54
C ASN A 193 -3.89 12.43 3.17
N ASN A 194 -3.67 12.67 1.89
CA ASN A 194 -2.58 13.54 1.43
C ASN A 194 -2.84 15.03 1.71
N ASP A 195 -4.10 15.44 1.95
CA ASP A 195 -4.45 16.81 2.38
C ASP A 195 -4.13 17.05 3.86
N GLY A 196 -3.77 16.01 4.61
CA GLY A 196 -3.53 16.07 6.04
C GLY A 196 -4.75 15.86 6.91
N ASP A 197 -5.90 15.50 6.34
CA ASP A 197 -7.11 15.21 7.11
C ASP A 197 -7.02 13.84 7.77
N ILE A 198 -7.53 13.75 9.00
CA ILE A 198 -7.58 12.53 9.78
C ILE A 198 -8.86 11.77 9.40
N CYS A 199 -8.69 10.58 8.79
CA CYS A 199 -9.79 9.74 8.31
C CYS A 199 -10.26 8.73 9.38
N GLU A 200 -9.34 8.23 10.21
CA GLU A 200 -9.60 7.28 11.29
C GLU A 200 -8.72 7.61 12.49
N ASP A 201 -9.31 7.80 13.65
CA ASP A 201 -8.63 8.28 14.87
C ASP A 201 -8.64 7.30 16.04
N ARG A 202 -9.20 6.07 15.86
CA ARG A 202 -9.26 5.06 16.92
C ARG A 202 -8.06 4.12 16.86
N ASP A 203 -7.71 3.54 18.00
CA ASP A 203 -6.70 2.49 18.17
C ASP A 203 -5.35 2.82 17.48
N ILE A 204 -5.12 2.29 16.26
CA ILE A 204 -3.90 2.53 15.48
C ILE A 204 -3.83 3.98 15.00
N GLY A 205 -4.98 4.65 14.78
CA GLY A 205 -5.04 6.04 14.29
C GLY A 205 -4.27 7.01 15.15
N ASP A 206 -4.37 6.92 16.49
CA ASP A 206 -3.59 7.72 17.42
C ASP A 206 -2.07 7.54 17.25
N LYS A 207 -1.62 6.30 17.00
CA LYS A 207 -0.19 6.01 16.73
C LYS A 207 0.24 6.56 15.39
N VAL A 208 -0.60 6.46 14.38
CA VAL A 208 -0.36 7.00 13.04
C VAL A 208 -0.21 8.53 13.09
N GLN A 209 -1.11 9.21 13.79
CA GLN A 209 -0.99 10.66 13.99
C GLN A 209 0.31 11.05 14.72
N ALA A 210 0.69 10.27 15.74
CA ALA A 210 1.96 10.49 16.44
C ALA A 210 3.16 10.20 15.54
N PHE A 211 3.08 9.24 14.62
CA PHE A 211 4.11 8.98 13.61
C PHE A 211 4.23 10.15 12.63
N ALA A 212 3.13 10.63 12.05
CA ALA A 212 3.15 11.81 11.17
C ALA A 212 3.80 13.01 11.88
N HIS A 213 3.37 13.33 13.10
CA HIS A 213 3.96 14.38 13.93
C HIS A 213 5.47 14.14 14.19
N PHE A 214 5.87 12.89 14.46
CA PHE A 214 7.27 12.52 14.64
C PHE A 214 8.11 12.81 13.40
N THR A 215 7.60 12.51 12.20
CA THR A 215 8.33 12.77 10.93
C THR A 215 8.57 14.26 10.73
N TYR A 216 7.57 15.09 11.05
CA TYR A 216 7.70 16.54 10.99
C TYR A 216 8.76 17.08 11.96
N GLU A 217 8.79 16.61 13.21
CA GLU A 217 9.82 17.03 14.16
C GLU A 217 11.21 16.53 13.77
N LYS A 218 11.30 15.31 13.23
CA LYS A 218 12.57 14.72 12.82
C LYS A 218 13.18 15.40 11.61
N SER A 219 12.36 15.98 10.75
CA SER A 219 12.77 16.80 9.63
C SER A 219 12.96 18.28 9.97
N GLU A 220 12.99 18.62 11.26
CA GLU A 220 13.09 20.02 11.73
C GLU A 220 11.99 20.92 11.18
N GLY A 221 10.82 20.33 10.92
CA GLY A 221 9.64 21.03 10.43
C GLY A 221 9.62 21.24 8.90
N THR A 222 10.49 20.59 8.15
CA THR A 222 10.60 20.78 6.70
C THR A 222 9.66 19.89 5.90
N LEU A 223 9.29 18.72 6.43
CA LEU A 223 8.38 17.79 5.77
C LEU A 223 7.57 16.96 6.77
N ILE A 224 6.53 16.31 6.27
CA ILE A 224 5.69 15.37 7.02
C ILE A 224 5.30 14.20 6.12
N VAL A 225 5.28 12.98 6.67
CA VAL A 225 4.70 11.82 5.98
C VAL A 225 3.18 11.85 6.18
N LEU A 226 2.46 11.82 5.09
CA LEU A 226 1.00 11.82 5.01
C LEU A 226 0.53 10.65 4.12
N ASP A 227 -0.72 10.67 3.73
CA ASP A 227 -1.40 9.59 3.02
C ASP A 227 -1.17 8.22 3.68
N ILE A 228 -1.20 8.22 5.02
CA ILE A 228 -0.86 7.03 5.80
C ILE A 228 -2.02 6.06 5.79
N GLN A 229 -1.75 4.90 5.22
CA GLN A 229 -2.68 3.79 5.08
C GLN A 229 -1.99 2.47 5.41
N SER A 230 -2.73 1.49 5.93
CA SER A 230 -2.16 0.21 6.33
C SER A 230 -3.14 -0.94 6.29
N ALA A 231 -2.59 -2.15 6.36
CA ALA A 231 -3.26 -3.33 6.88
C ALA A 231 -2.57 -3.73 8.19
N GLY A 232 -3.27 -3.58 9.31
CA GLY A 232 -2.68 -3.68 10.65
C GLY A 232 -1.55 -2.66 10.85
N TYR A 233 -0.34 -3.10 11.17
CA TYR A 233 0.84 -2.25 11.36
C TYR A 233 1.76 -2.18 10.13
N ASN A 234 1.37 -2.79 9.01
CA ASN A 234 2.12 -2.71 7.76
C ASN A 234 1.61 -1.55 6.93
N LEU A 235 2.44 -0.53 6.79
CA LEU A 235 2.16 0.68 6.02
C LEU A 235 2.55 0.48 4.56
N TYR A 236 1.90 1.21 3.66
CA TYR A 236 2.22 1.25 2.23
C TYR A 236 1.80 2.57 1.62
N ASP A 237 2.34 2.87 0.45
CA ASP A 237 1.95 3.99 -0.42
C ASP A 237 1.99 5.36 0.28
N PRO A 238 3.12 5.74 0.92
CA PRO A 238 3.21 7.01 1.61
C PRO A 238 3.30 8.19 0.65
N GLU A 239 2.71 9.32 1.04
CA GLU A 239 2.97 10.62 0.42
C GLU A 239 3.75 11.52 1.38
N ILE A 240 4.49 12.48 0.83
CA ILE A 240 5.26 13.43 1.63
C ILE A 240 4.85 14.85 1.23
N ALA A 241 4.39 15.61 2.22
CA ALA A 241 4.24 17.04 2.08
C ALA A 241 5.48 17.76 2.63
N SER A 242 6.00 18.74 1.89
CA SER A 242 7.19 19.51 2.27
C SER A 242 6.93 21.01 2.22
N LEU A 243 7.63 21.80 3.05
CA LEU A 243 7.50 23.27 3.04
C LEU A 243 7.89 23.87 1.69
N HIS A 244 8.89 23.28 1.04
CA HIS A 244 9.33 23.69 -0.28
C HIS A 244 8.75 22.74 -1.32
N LEU A 245 7.96 23.28 -2.23
CA LEU A 245 7.35 22.50 -3.31
C LEU A 245 8.39 22.16 -4.40
N LEU A 246 9.36 23.03 -4.60
CA LEU A 246 10.40 22.88 -5.61
C LEU A 246 11.77 22.70 -4.96
N GLY A 247 12.57 21.81 -5.53
CA GLY A 247 13.99 21.68 -5.20
C GLY A 247 14.86 22.76 -5.84
N ASP A 248 16.17 22.71 -5.59
CA ASP A 248 17.15 23.72 -6.05
C ASP A 248 17.20 23.87 -7.58
N GLU A 249 16.85 22.79 -8.31
CA GLU A 249 16.81 22.78 -9.78
C GLU A 249 15.45 23.21 -10.37
N GLY A 250 14.49 23.60 -9.52
CA GLY A 250 13.14 23.98 -9.93
C GLY A 250 12.21 22.80 -10.22
N ASN A 251 12.63 21.57 -10.00
CA ASN A 251 11.79 20.40 -10.11
C ASN A 251 10.97 20.22 -8.83
N TYR A 252 9.77 19.63 -8.97
CA TYR A 252 8.95 19.30 -7.81
C TYR A 252 9.69 18.37 -6.85
N MET A 253 9.67 18.72 -5.57
CA MET A 253 10.13 17.82 -4.49
C MET A 253 9.02 16.82 -4.22
N PHE A 254 9.36 15.53 -4.30
CA PHE A 254 8.40 14.44 -4.17
C PHE A 254 7.40 14.39 -5.35
N CYS A 255 6.35 13.57 -5.24
CA CYS A 255 5.37 13.42 -6.32
C CYS A 255 4.32 14.54 -6.33
N THR A 256 3.46 14.53 -7.35
CA THR A 256 2.33 15.45 -7.51
C THR A 256 1.35 15.46 -6.35
N GLY A 257 1.39 14.42 -5.47
CA GLY A 257 0.66 14.36 -4.20
C GLY A 257 1.19 15.28 -3.11
N ASN A 258 2.35 15.94 -3.31
CA ASN A 258 2.89 16.92 -2.37
C ASN A 258 2.08 18.21 -2.38
N LEU A 259 1.20 18.36 -1.39
CA LEU A 259 0.37 19.55 -1.19
C LEU A 259 1.03 20.62 -0.31
N SER A 260 2.34 20.49 -0.08
CA SER A 260 3.18 21.50 0.56
C SER A 260 2.69 21.93 1.96
N GLU A 261 2.92 23.19 2.30
CA GLU A 261 2.55 23.79 3.58
C GLU A 261 1.05 23.69 3.88
N THR A 262 0.21 23.62 2.85
CA THR A 262 -1.25 23.49 3.03
C THR A 262 -1.60 22.20 3.75
N ALA A 263 -1.07 21.07 3.31
CA ALA A 263 -1.33 19.76 3.96
C ALA A 263 -0.72 19.69 5.36
N ILE A 264 0.49 20.25 5.55
CA ILE A 264 1.13 20.35 6.88
C ILE A 264 0.25 21.16 7.84
N THR A 265 -0.25 22.29 7.37
CA THR A 265 -1.11 23.18 8.18
C THR A 265 -2.45 22.52 8.47
N SER A 266 -3.06 21.84 7.48
CA SER A 266 -4.29 21.08 7.65
C SER A 266 -4.12 20.03 8.74
N PHE A 267 -3.11 19.18 8.64
CA PHE A 267 -2.84 18.16 9.65
C PHE A 267 -2.75 18.75 11.05
N PHE A 268 -1.93 19.78 11.25
CA PHE A 268 -1.76 20.39 12.57
C PHE A 268 -2.94 21.27 13.03
N SER A 269 -3.91 21.56 12.17
CA SER A 269 -5.15 22.20 12.57
C SER A 269 -6.11 21.25 13.28
N ILE A 270 -6.02 19.95 12.94
CA ILE A 270 -6.90 18.88 13.43
C ILE A 270 -6.19 18.03 14.49
N HIS A 271 -4.89 17.74 14.31
CA HIS A 271 -4.12 16.87 15.17
C HIS A 271 -4.02 17.40 16.60
N GLU A 272 -4.52 16.62 17.55
CA GLU A 272 -4.30 16.84 18.98
C GLU A 272 -3.24 15.87 19.50
N CYS A 273 -2.20 16.42 20.17
CA CYS A 273 -1.15 15.57 20.74
C CYS A 273 -1.74 14.56 21.74
N ASN A 274 -1.66 13.29 21.37
CA ASN A 274 -2.19 12.17 22.12
C ASN A 274 -1.15 11.52 23.05
N LYS A 275 -1.48 10.39 23.66
CA LYS A 275 -0.57 9.66 24.57
C LYS A 275 0.74 9.25 23.89
N PHE A 276 0.72 8.86 22.59
CA PHE A 276 1.90 8.44 21.87
C PHE A 276 2.83 9.60 21.54
N CYS A 277 2.29 10.80 21.24
CA CYS A 277 3.09 12.01 21.12
C CYS A 277 3.85 12.30 22.42
N ARG A 278 3.19 12.14 23.58
CA ARG A 278 3.83 12.32 24.90
C ARG A 278 4.89 11.27 25.18
N LEU A 279 4.61 9.98 24.91
CA LEU A 279 5.59 8.90 25.03
C LEU A 279 6.85 9.15 24.20
N LEU A 280 6.67 9.66 22.99
CA LEU A 280 7.76 10.05 22.10
C LEU A 280 8.43 11.37 22.50
N SER A 281 7.91 12.09 23.48
CA SER A 281 8.38 13.42 23.89
C SER A 281 8.42 14.40 22.70
N LEU A 282 7.36 14.42 21.90
CA LEU A 282 7.19 15.37 20.81
C LEU A 282 6.77 16.74 21.39
N LYS A 283 7.15 17.82 20.70
CA LYS A 283 6.76 19.18 21.09
C LYS A 283 5.25 19.33 21.00
N LEU A 284 4.62 19.58 22.15
CA LEU A 284 3.18 19.81 22.17
C LEU A 284 2.86 21.09 21.41
N ARG A 285 2.01 21.00 20.40
CA ARG A 285 1.47 22.18 19.72
C ARG A 285 0.19 22.62 20.43
N PRO A 286 0.11 23.89 20.86
CA PRO A 286 -1.11 24.41 21.44
C PRO A 286 -2.24 24.38 20.40
N LYS A 287 -3.46 24.06 20.84
CA LYS A 287 -4.66 24.28 20.01
C LYS A 287 -4.64 25.72 19.50
N LYS A 288 -4.80 25.93 18.20
CA LYS A 288 -5.24 27.24 17.73
C LYS A 288 -6.63 27.44 18.33
N THR A 289 -6.73 28.22 19.40
CA THR A 289 -8.03 28.75 19.81
C THR A 289 -8.54 29.56 18.64
N ASN A 290 -9.66 29.10 18.04
CA ASN A 290 -10.38 29.89 17.05
C ASN A 290 -10.63 31.26 17.71
N ALA A 291 -9.85 32.27 17.36
CA ALA A 291 -10.21 33.63 17.64
C ALA A 291 -11.49 33.89 16.86
N GLN A 292 -12.58 34.07 17.59
CA GLN A 292 -13.88 34.50 17.07
C GLN A 292 -13.75 35.85 16.36
#